data_65830abf350d348a89ee9c79c5bee2b3
#
_entry.id   65830abf350d348a89ee9c79c5bee2b3
#
_cell.length_a   1.000
_cell.length_b   1.000
_cell.length_c   1.000
_cell.angle_alpha   90.00
_cell.angle_beta   90.00
_cell.angle_gamma   90.00
#
_symmetry.space_group_name_H-M   'P 1'
#
loop_
_entity.id
_entity.type
_entity.pdbx_description
1 polymer ?
#
loop_
_entity_poly.entity_id
_entity_poly.type
_entity_poly.pdbx_seq_one_letter_code
_entity_poly.pdbx_strand_id
1 'polypeptide(L)'
;DAFCGTNISCLVIKSEKLEPIDSTLESNFFFNCANLQTIVCEQSVKNLTFSLLRASHDIKEVVFPESLNEIPEAFFAHAKISGKILFPKDLKTVGWSAFFDAKIDSVILPKSVKEIRSYAFNYSTVRKIDIGSEIEVLGEKSLADLLYLDTLIIRATTPPLAGQNFFLNSGSEKFVFLVPKESLDAYKTHKAFSKLKPQPLN
;
A
#
# COMPACT_ATOMS: atom_id res chain seq x y z
N ASP A 1 2.29 9.89 21.73
CA ASP A 1 3.42 10.63 21.05
C ASP A 1 4.78 10.38 21.74
N ALA A 2 5.08 9.11 22.13
CA ALA A 2 6.26 8.80 22.96
C ALA A 2 7.60 9.21 22.33
N PHE A 3 7.70 9.25 21.00
CA PHE A 3 8.93 9.60 20.25
C PHE A 3 8.75 10.77 19.31
N CYS A 4 7.67 11.53 19.46
CA CYS A 4 7.40 12.72 18.63
C CYS A 4 8.53 13.74 18.76
N GLY A 5 9.03 14.23 17.62
CA GLY A 5 10.10 15.24 17.58
C GLY A 5 11.49 14.75 17.99
N THR A 6 11.69 13.44 18.19
CA THR A 6 13.01 12.87 18.51
C THR A 6 13.92 12.79 17.29
N ASN A 7 15.23 12.74 17.51
CA ASN A 7 16.24 12.64 16.45
C ASN A 7 16.59 11.17 16.09
N ILE A 8 15.62 10.25 16.21
CA ILE A 8 15.82 8.83 15.89
C ILE A 8 15.90 8.66 14.38
N SER A 9 16.96 8.04 13.86
CA SER A 9 17.14 7.76 12.45
C SER A 9 16.82 6.30 12.07
N CYS A 10 16.89 5.39 13.03
CA CYS A 10 16.61 3.96 12.83
C CYS A 10 15.77 3.41 13.96
N LEU A 11 14.74 2.64 13.59
CA LEU A 11 13.88 1.91 14.50
C LEU A 11 14.02 0.42 14.24
N VAL A 12 14.39 -0.35 15.26
CA VAL A 12 14.40 -1.80 15.21
C VAL A 12 13.33 -2.35 16.17
N ILE A 13 12.37 -3.08 15.62
CA ILE A 13 11.27 -3.68 16.36
C ILE A 13 11.60 -5.17 16.59
N LYS A 14 11.72 -5.59 17.86
CA LYS A 14 12.21 -6.91 18.26
C LYS A 14 11.19 -7.76 19.03
N SER A 15 9.99 -7.27 19.29
CA SER A 15 9.05 -7.97 20.16
C SER A 15 8.16 -8.96 19.40
N GLU A 16 7.94 -10.15 19.94
CA GLU A 16 6.96 -11.12 19.44
C GLU A 16 5.51 -10.63 19.56
N LYS A 17 5.25 -9.76 20.53
CA LYS A 17 3.95 -9.14 20.77
C LYS A 17 4.14 -7.64 20.96
N LEU A 18 3.77 -6.86 19.95
CA LEU A 18 3.27 -5.53 20.21
C LEU A 18 1.82 -5.76 20.62
N GLU A 19 1.54 -5.71 21.92
CA GLU A 19 0.14 -5.75 22.40
C GLU A 19 -0.62 -4.65 21.64
N PRO A 20 -1.84 -4.94 21.17
CA PRO A 20 -2.65 -3.90 20.55
C PRO A 20 -2.83 -2.81 21.60
N ILE A 21 -2.23 -1.68 21.37
CA ILE A 21 -2.49 -0.49 22.17
C ILE A 21 -3.96 -0.20 21.95
N ASP A 22 -4.69 0.00 23.04
CA ASP A 22 -6.11 0.30 23.07
C ASP A 22 -6.47 1.15 21.85
N SER A 23 -7.38 0.66 21.00
CA SER A 23 -7.81 1.30 19.77
C SER A 23 -8.39 2.72 19.96
N THR A 24 -8.62 3.10 21.22
CA THR A 24 -9.04 4.46 21.62
C THR A 24 -7.89 5.46 21.72
N LEU A 25 -6.64 4.97 21.80
CA LEU A 25 -5.46 5.83 21.77
C LEU A 25 -4.92 5.84 20.33
N GLU A 26 -5.11 6.93 19.60
CA GLU A 26 -4.38 7.18 18.35
C GLU A 26 -2.90 7.01 18.63
N SER A 27 -2.33 5.87 18.27
CA SER A 27 -0.94 5.53 18.56
C SER A 27 -0.01 6.18 17.53
N ASN A 28 0.11 7.49 17.59
CA ASN A 28 1.07 8.25 16.79
C ASN A 28 2.47 8.19 17.42
N PHE A 29 3.00 6.98 17.71
CA PHE A 29 4.28 6.84 18.42
C PHE A 29 5.42 7.56 17.72
N PHE A 30 5.47 7.50 16.41
CA PHE A 30 6.52 8.10 15.58
C PHE A 30 5.99 9.26 14.74
N PHE A 31 4.88 9.86 15.14
CA PHE A 31 4.33 11.03 14.47
C PHE A 31 5.38 12.15 14.45
N ASN A 32 5.61 12.71 13.27
CA ASN A 32 6.55 13.81 13.05
C ASN A 32 8.01 13.51 13.50
N CYS A 33 8.43 12.23 13.43
CA CYS A 33 9.85 11.89 13.58
C CYS A 33 10.57 12.22 12.28
N ALA A 34 11.03 13.48 12.15
CA ALA A 34 11.59 14.02 10.91
C ALA A 34 12.84 13.26 10.39
N ASN A 35 13.56 12.58 11.27
CA ASN A 35 14.81 11.90 10.96
C ASN A 35 14.68 10.37 10.90
N LEU A 36 13.48 9.78 11.11
CA LEU A 36 13.28 8.35 11.04
C LEU A 36 13.31 7.90 9.57
N GLN A 37 14.39 7.25 9.18
CA GLN A 37 14.62 6.83 7.80
C GLN A 37 14.58 5.33 7.59
N THR A 38 14.97 4.55 8.58
CA THR A 38 15.05 3.09 8.47
C THR A 38 14.23 2.41 9.55
N ILE A 39 13.36 1.51 9.14
CA ILE A 39 12.54 0.70 10.02
C ILE A 39 12.81 -0.78 9.69
N VAL A 40 13.26 -1.53 10.69
CA VAL A 40 13.52 -2.96 10.57
C VAL A 40 12.68 -3.71 11.60
N CYS A 41 11.78 -4.55 11.12
CA CYS A 41 11.04 -5.47 11.98
C CYS A 41 11.76 -6.83 11.96
N GLU A 42 12.20 -7.30 13.12
CA GLU A 42 12.80 -8.64 13.24
C GLU A 42 11.79 -9.75 12.95
N GLN A 43 12.28 -10.94 12.60
CA GLN A 43 11.43 -12.06 12.20
C GLN A 43 10.53 -12.59 13.32
N SER A 44 10.80 -12.25 14.58
CA SER A 44 9.97 -12.55 15.74
C SER A 44 8.67 -11.72 15.80
N VAL A 45 8.60 -10.61 15.09
CA VAL A 45 7.42 -9.72 15.08
C VAL A 45 6.29 -10.38 14.30
N LYS A 46 5.17 -10.67 14.97
CA LYS A 46 3.99 -11.32 14.34
C LYS A 46 2.90 -10.33 13.96
N ASN A 47 2.78 -9.25 14.72
CA ASN A 47 1.78 -8.23 14.49
C ASN A 47 2.42 -6.84 14.56
N LEU A 48 1.95 -5.95 13.71
CA LEU A 48 2.27 -4.53 13.75
C LEU A 48 1.00 -3.75 14.11
N THR A 49 1.18 -2.64 14.81
CA THR A 49 0.05 -1.78 15.18
C THR A 49 -0.35 -0.87 14.02
N PHE A 50 -1.62 -0.49 13.99
CA PHE A 50 -2.12 0.51 13.05
C PHE A 50 -1.41 1.86 13.26
N SER A 51 -1.36 2.67 12.21
CA SER A 51 -0.82 4.05 12.21
C SER A 51 0.62 4.22 12.71
N LEU A 52 1.42 3.14 12.82
CA LEU A 52 2.76 3.20 13.44
C LEU A 52 3.67 4.25 12.80
N LEU A 53 3.67 4.35 11.48
CA LEU A 53 4.52 5.26 10.71
C LEU A 53 3.73 6.42 10.08
N ARG A 54 2.54 6.69 10.60
CA ARG A 54 1.69 7.77 10.11
C ARG A 54 2.43 9.11 10.16
N ALA A 55 2.34 9.89 9.08
CA ALA A 55 2.97 11.19 8.91
C ALA A 55 4.50 11.21 9.14
N SER A 56 5.17 10.06 9.06
CA SER A 56 6.64 10.00 9.09
C SER A 56 7.24 10.66 7.84
N HIS A 57 8.39 11.33 8.02
CA HIS A 57 9.04 12.07 6.95
C HIS A 57 10.24 11.31 6.40
N ASP A 58 10.28 11.19 5.08
CA ASP A 58 11.45 10.77 4.31
C ASP A 58 12.00 9.36 4.64
N ILE A 59 11.06 8.38 4.79
CA ILE A 59 11.40 6.98 5.00
C ILE A 59 12.20 6.45 3.80
N LYS A 60 13.40 5.89 4.05
CA LYS A 60 14.31 5.33 3.05
C LYS A 60 14.16 3.82 2.92
N GLU A 61 13.86 3.13 4.01
CA GLU A 61 13.77 1.69 4.00
C GLU A 61 12.82 1.17 5.07
N VAL A 62 11.95 0.25 4.69
CA VAL A 62 11.13 -0.54 5.61
C VAL A 62 11.32 -2.01 5.29
N VAL A 63 11.75 -2.77 6.30
CA VAL A 63 11.89 -4.23 6.24
C VAL A 63 10.85 -4.84 7.17
N PHE A 64 9.93 -5.58 6.59
CA PHE A 64 8.91 -6.31 7.33
C PHE A 64 9.37 -7.74 7.66
N PRO A 65 8.84 -8.37 8.73
CA PRO A 65 9.07 -9.78 8.98
C PRO A 65 8.34 -10.63 7.93
N GLU A 66 8.93 -11.75 7.53
CA GLU A 66 8.34 -12.67 6.54
C GLU A 66 6.99 -13.25 6.99
N SER A 67 6.74 -13.28 8.31
CA SER A 67 5.48 -13.75 8.90
C SER A 67 4.31 -12.76 8.76
N LEU A 68 4.57 -11.50 8.37
CA LEU A 68 3.51 -10.50 8.25
C LEU A 68 2.64 -10.80 7.04
N ASN A 69 1.34 -10.95 7.26
CA ASN A 69 0.35 -11.22 6.21
C ASN A 69 -0.54 -10.02 5.87
N GLU A 70 -0.48 -8.95 6.66
CA GLU A 70 -1.26 -7.73 6.42
C GLU A 70 -0.43 -6.47 6.73
N ILE A 71 -0.43 -5.49 5.82
CA ILE A 71 -0.01 -4.13 6.16
C ILE A 71 -1.15 -3.50 6.96
N PRO A 72 -0.90 -3.07 8.20
CA PRO A 72 -1.98 -2.60 9.07
C PRO A 72 -2.69 -1.36 8.55
N GLU A 73 -3.86 -1.07 9.14
CA GLU A 73 -4.63 0.13 8.88
C GLU A 73 -3.80 1.40 9.11
N ALA A 74 -3.90 2.35 8.17
CA ALA A 74 -3.27 3.66 8.21
C ALA A 74 -1.75 3.64 8.48
N PHE A 75 -1.06 2.50 8.28
CA PHE A 75 0.34 2.30 8.68
C PHE A 75 1.28 3.38 8.13
N PHE A 76 1.12 3.74 6.86
CA PHE A 76 1.88 4.80 6.17
C PHE A 76 1.02 6.01 5.81
N ALA A 77 -0.15 6.18 6.43
CA ALA A 77 -1.01 7.32 6.09
C ALA A 77 -0.26 8.65 6.28
N HIS A 78 -0.33 9.52 5.28
CA HIS A 78 0.37 10.82 5.23
C HIS A 78 1.91 10.73 5.28
N ALA A 79 2.51 9.53 5.20
CA ALA A 79 3.96 9.38 5.24
C ALA A 79 4.61 9.77 3.91
N LYS A 80 5.85 10.28 3.97
CA LYS A 80 6.71 10.45 2.80
C LYS A 80 7.71 9.29 2.75
N ILE A 81 7.67 8.51 1.67
CA ILE A 81 8.52 7.35 1.44
C ILE A 81 9.32 7.59 0.17
N SER A 82 10.60 7.88 0.31
CA SER A 82 11.51 8.16 -0.81
C SER A 82 12.40 6.96 -1.17
N GLY A 83 12.33 5.89 -0.41
CA GLY A 83 13.13 4.70 -0.55
C GLY A 83 12.31 3.44 -0.83
N LYS A 84 12.77 2.31 -0.30
CA LYS A 84 12.23 0.99 -0.60
C LYS A 84 11.36 0.46 0.53
N ILE A 85 10.24 -0.16 0.16
CA ILE A 85 9.46 -1.02 1.04
C ILE A 85 9.70 -2.45 0.59
N LEU A 86 10.27 -3.28 1.47
CA LEU A 86 10.49 -4.71 1.24
C LEU A 86 9.30 -5.47 1.83
N PHE A 87 8.29 -5.72 1.01
CA PHE A 87 7.10 -6.46 1.41
C PHE A 87 7.41 -7.96 1.58
N PRO A 88 6.83 -8.63 2.60
CA PRO A 88 6.94 -10.08 2.74
C PRO A 88 6.35 -10.79 1.52
N LYS A 89 6.99 -11.88 1.09
CA LYS A 89 6.52 -12.65 -0.10
C LYS A 89 5.11 -13.24 0.05
N ASP A 90 4.68 -13.49 1.29
CA ASP A 90 3.39 -14.11 1.62
C ASP A 90 2.34 -13.10 2.11
N LEU A 91 2.59 -11.79 1.92
CA LEU A 91 1.64 -10.73 2.24
C LEU A 91 0.30 -10.98 1.54
N LYS A 92 -0.81 -10.94 2.28
CA LYS A 92 -2.17 -11.20 1.76
C LYS A 92 -3.02 -9.95 1.61
N THR A 93 -2.82 -8.97 2.51
CA THR A 93 -3.72 -7.82 2.60
C THR A 93 -2.96 -6.51 2.73
N VAL A 94 -3.41 -5.52 1.98
CA VAL A 94 -3.09 -4.11 2.24
C VAL A 94 -4.28 -3.50 2.96
N GLY A 95 -4.06 -3.09 4.21
CA GLY A 95 -5.11 -2.67 5.14
C GLY A 95 -5.82 -1.36 4.76
N TRP A 96 -6.84 -1.01 5.53
CA TRP A 96 -7.62 0.21 5.38
C TRP A 96 -6.71 1.44 5.43
N SER A 97 -6.84 2.33 4.45
CA SER A 97 -6.07 3.59 4.39
C SER A 97 -4.55 3.41 4.57
N ALA A 98 -3.98 2.22 4.35
CA ALA A 98 -2.59 1.91 4.67
C ALA A 98 -1.58 2.90 4.09
N PHE A 99 -1.85 3.45 2.90
CA PHE A 99 -1.06 4.47 2.20
C PHE A 99 -1.88 5.72 1.88
N PHE A 100 -2.93 6.01 2.66
CA PHE A 100 -3.78 7.19 2.45
C PHE A 100 -2.94 8.47 2.47
N ASP A 101 -3.06 9.29 1.42
CA ASP A 101 -2.30 10.54 1.24
C ASP A 101 -0.77 10.38 1.42
N ALA A 102 -0.25 9.17 1.18
CA ALA A 102 1.19 8.92 1.25
C ALA A 102 1.91 9.47 0.02
N LYS A 103 3.11 10.00 0.23
CA LYS A 103 4.00 10.43 -0.86
C LYS A 103 4.98 9.29 -1.15
N ILE A 104 4.72 8.56 -2.22
CA ILE A 104 5.51 7.40 -2.66
C ILE A 104 5.55 7.35 -4.17
N ASP A 105 6.70 7.06 -4.76
CA ASP A 105 6.85 7.04 -6.22
C ASP A 105 6.28 5.78 -6.85
N SER A 106 6.61 4.62 -6.31
CA SER A 106 6.13 3.34 -6.85
C SER A 106 5.86 2.30 -5.77
N VAL A 107 4.87 1.45 -6.03
CA VAL A 107 4.52 0.31 -5.19
C VAL A 107 4.46 -0.94 -6.05
N ILE A 108 5.22 -1.98 -5.65
CA ILE A 108 5.21 -3.31 -6.27
C ILE A 108 4.76 -4.28 -5.19
N LEU A 109 3.51 -4.73 -5.29
CA LEU A 109 2.95 -5.68 -4.34
C LEU A 109 3.32 -7.12 -4.72
N PRO A 110 3.60 -7.99 -3.74
CA PRO A 110 3.85 -9.41 -3.98
C PRO A 110 2.68 -10.09 -4.72
N LYS A 111 3.00 -11.18 -5.42
CA LYS A 111 1.98 -11.98 -6.13
C LYS A 111 0.87 -12.50 -5.22
N SER A 112 1.20 -12.72 -3.95
CA SER A 112 0.36 -13.33 -2.91
C SER A 112 -0.74 -12.39 -2.37
N VAL A 113 -0.70 -11.08 -2.70
CA VAL A 113 -1.72 -10.12 -2.22
C VAL A 113 -3.05 -10.43 -2.87
N LYS A 114 -4.05 -10.67 -2.02
CA LYS A 114 -5.43 -11.00 -2.40
C LYS A 114 -6.39 -9.83 -2.25
N GLU A 115 -6.13 -8.94 -1.30
CA GLU A 115 -7.03 -7.84 -0.99
C GLU A 115 -6.28 -6.53 -0.82
N ILE A 116 -6.78 -5.49 -1.46
CA ILE A 116 -6.46 -4.09 -1.17
C ILE A 116 -7.73 -3.46 -0.60
N ARG A 117 -7.72 -3.17 0.70
CA ARG A 117 -8.91 -2.66 1.41
C ARG A 117 -9.24 -1.23 1.02
N SER A 118 -10.41 -0.77 1.47
CA SER A 118 -10.94 0.54 1.12
C SER A 118 -9.98 1.67 1.51
N TYR A 119 -9.90 2.67 0.63
CA TYR A 119 -9.05 3.87 0.78
C TYR A 119 -7.54 3.58 0.86
N ALA A 120 -7.06 2.36 0.61
CA ALA A 120 -5.67 1.97 0.87
C ALA A 120 -4.63 2.91 0.26
N PHE A 121 -4.82 3.37 -0.98
CA PHE A 121 -3.93 4.33 -1.65
C PHE A 121 -4.62 5.67 -1.96
N ASN A 122 -5.83 5.91 -1.44
CA ASN A 122 -6.59 7.11 -1.77
C ASN A 122 -5.76 8.39 -1.49
N TYR A 123 -5.77 9.34 -2.42
CA TYR A 123 -5.00 10.60 -2.42
C TYR A 123 -3.46 10.44 -2.46
N SER A 124 -2.89 9.24 -2.52
CA SER A 124 -1.44 9.10 -2.59
C SER A 124 -0.85 9.66 -3.89
N THR A 125 0.43 10.09 -3.86
CA THR A 125 1.10 10.66 -5.04
C THR A 125 1.79 9.61 -5.91
N VAL A 126 1.41 8.35 -5.80
CA VAL A 126 2.04 7.23 -6.49
C VAL A 126 1.96 7.37 -8.01
N ARG A 127 3.07 7.10 -8.70
CA ARG A 127 3.15 7.10 -10.18
C ARG A 127 2.98 5.72 -10.78
N LYS A 128 3.39 4.67 -10.07
CA LYS A 128 3.28 3.30 -10.54
C LYS A 128 2.79 2.39 -9.43
N ILE A 129 1.74 1.61 -9.74
CA ILE A 129 1.29 0.50 -8.91
C ILE A 129 1.34 -0.78 -9.74
N ASP A 130 2.03 -1.80 -9.22
CA ASP A 130 2.11 -3.14 -9.80
C ASP A 130 1.49 -4.13 -8.80
N ILE A 131 0.34 -4.68 -9.15
CA ILE A 131 -0.46 -5.56 -8.30
C ILE A 131 -0.24 -7.00 -8.78
N GLY A 132 0.09 -7.88 -7.83
CA GLY A 132 0.38 -9.29 -8.09
C GLY A 132 -0.80 -10.08 -8.67
N SER A 133 -0.53 -11.34 -9.01
CA SER A 133 -1.47 -12.18 -9.78
C SER A 133 -2.60 -12.80 -8.95
N GLU A 134 -2.49 -12.82 -7.61
CA GLU A 134 -3.49 -13.43 -6.73
C GLU A 134 -4.55 -12.43 -6.22
N ILE A 135 -4.59 -11.20 -6.74
CA ILE A 135 -5.56 -10.19 -6.31
C ILE A 135 -6.98 -10.62 -6.62
N GLU A 136 -7.83 -10.62 -5.62
CA GLU A 136 -9.23 -11.01 -5.66
C GLU A 136 -10.17 -9.82 -5.43
N VAL A 137 -9.76 -8.85 -4.59
CA VAL A 137 -10.61 -7.75 -4.16
C VAL A 137 -9.86 -6.41 -4.16
N LEU A 138 -10.45 -5.41 -4.79
CA LEU A 138 -10.11 -3.99 -4.68
C LEU A 138 -11.26 -3.29 -3.95
N GLY A 139 -11.02 -2.81 -2.74
CA GLY A 139 -12.01 -2.16 -1.88
C GLY A 139 -12.52 -0.83 -2.43
N GLU A 140 -13.51 -0.26 -1.76
CA GLU A 140 -14.04 1.05 -2.09
C GLU A 140 -12.94 2.10 -2.09
N LYS A 141 -12.86 2.92 -3.14
CA LYS A 141 -11.86 3.98 -3.32
C LYS A 141 -10.41 3.56 -3.04
N SER A 142 -10.10 2.28 -3.14
CA SER A 142 -8.77 1.73 -2.83
C SER A 142 -7.66 2.34 -3.66
N LEU A 143 -7.94 2.73 -4.90
CA LEU A 143 -7.05 3.37 -5.86
C LEU A 143 -7.65 4.68 -6.41
N ALA A 144 -8.46 5.39 -5.61
CA ALA A 144 -9.10 6.62 -6.04
C ALA A 144 -8.24 7.86 -5.74
N ASP A 145 -8.51 8.93 -6.50
CA ASP A 145 -7.85 10.25 -6.36
C ASP A 145 -6.31 10.18 -6.52
N LEU A 146 -5.82 9.25 -7.35
CA LEU A 146 -4.41 9.08 -7.70
C LEU A 146 -4.05 9.94 -8.92
N LEU A 147 -3.98 11.25 -8.74
CA LEU A 147 -3.83 12.21 -9.83
C LEU A 147 -2.51 12.09 -10.61
N TYR A 148 -1.49 11.50 -10.00
CA TYR A 148 -0.15 11.35 -10.58
C TYR A 148 0.12 9.95 -11.12
N LEU A 149 -0.85 9.04 -11.08
CA LEU A 149 -0.65 7.65 -11.49
C LEU A 149 -0.45 7.56 -13.01
N ASP A 150 0.76 7.19 -13.41
CA ASP A 150 1.14 7.00 -14.81
C ASP A 150 0.91 5.54 -15.26
N THR A 151 1.09 4.58 -14.35
CA THR A 151 1.00 3.16 -14.70
C THR A 151 0.30 2.35 -13.60
N LEU A 152 -0.75 1.65 -13.97
CA LEU A 152 -1.37 0.59 -13.17
C LEU A 152 -1.14 -0.75 -13.87
N ILE A 153 -0.59 -1.73 -13.15
CA ILE A 153 -0.46 -3.11 -13.62
C ILE A 153 -1.29 -3.99 -12.70
N ILE A 154 -2.17 -4.80 -13.27
CA ILE A 154 -2.85 -5.89 -12.55
C ILE A 154 -2.49 -7.20 -13.23
N ARG A 155 -1.77 -8.07 -12.52
CA ARG A 155 -1.24 -9.32 -13.08
C ARG A 155 -2.20 -10.51 -12.97
N ALA A 156 -3.38 -10.31 -12.38
CA ALA A 156 -4.40 -11.35 -12.30
C ALA A 156 -4.99 -11.65 -13.68
N THR A 157 -5.19 -12.92 -13.97
CA THR A 157 -5.83 -13.38 -15.22
C THR A 157 -7.34 -13.21 -15.20
N THR A 158 -7.94 -13.14 -14.02
CA THR A 158 -9.35 -12.81 -13.82
C THR A 158 -9.46 -11.42 -13.21
N PRO A 159 -10.30 -10.53 -13.76
CA PRO A 159 -10.52 -9.22 -13.15
C PRO A 159 -11.02 -9.36 -11.71
N PRO A 160 -10.38 -8.68 -10.73
CA PRO A 160 -10.81 -8.76 -9.34
C PRO A 160 -12.15 -8.08 -9.10
N LEU A 161 -12.81 -8.40 -7.99
CA LEU A 161 -13.98 -7.66 -7.52
C LEU A 161 -13.56 -6.22 -7.23
N ALA A 162 -14.30 -5.26 -7.78
CA ALA A 162 -14.03 -3.84 -7.63
C ALA A 162 -15.12 -3.19 -6.78
N GLY A 163 -14.71 -2.61 -5.67
CA GLY A 163 -15.58 -1.82 -4.79
C GLY A 163 -16.05 -0.52 -5.46
N GLN A 164 -16.99 0.14 -4.83
CA GLN A 164 -17.55 1.40 -5.33
C GLN A 164 -16.43 2.43 -5.52
N ASN A 165 -16.39 3.08 -6.70
CA ASN A 165 -15.45 4.15 -6.99
C ASN A 165 -13.96 3.77 -6.78
N PHE A 166 -13.60 2.49 -6.89
CA PHE A 166 -12.24 2.00 -6.58
C PHE A 166 -11.14 2.81 -7.29
N PHE A 167 -11.42 3.36 -8.46
CA PHE A 167 -10.48 4.12 -9.32
C PHE A 167 -11.01 5.51 -9.71
N LEU A 168 -11.86 6.13 -8.88
CA LEU A 168 -12.43 7.44 -9.16
C LEU A 168 -11.34 8.53 -9.22
N ASN A 169 -11.42 9.46 -10.18
CA ASN A 169 -10.49 10.60 -10.34
C ASN A 169 -9.01 10.21 -10.39
N SER A 170 -8.68 9.06 -10.97
CA SER A 170 -7.31 8.57 -10.99
C SER A 170 -6.75 8.48 -12.40
N GLY A 171 -5.42 8.52 -12.49
CA GLY A 171 -4.66 8.51 -13.73
C GLY A 171 -4.26 9.89 -14.20
N SER A 172 -2.96 10.05 -14.52
CA SER A 172 -2.44 11.23 -15.18
C SER A 172 -2.82 11.26 -16.68
N GLU A 173 -2.48 12.31 -17.40
CA GLU A 173 -2.64 12.37 -18.87
C GLU A 173 -1.86 11.25 -19.60
N LYS A 174 -0.84 10.68 -18.95
CA LYS A 174 -0.01 9.59 -19.49
C LYS A 174 -0.44 8.21 -18.97
N PHE A 175 -1.59 8.13 -18.32
CA PHE A 175 -2.03 6.90 -17.66
C PHE A 175 -2.13 5.71 -18.62
N VAL A 176 -1.52 4.60 -18.21
CA VAL A 176 -1.57 3.32 -18.88
C VAL A 176 -2.01 2.23 -17.90
N PHE A 177 -3.01 1.44 -18.30
CA PHE A 177 -3.48 0.28 -17.56
C PHE A 177 -3.07 -1.01 -18.27
N LEU A 178 -2.23 -1.82 -17.63
CA LEU A 178 -1.65 -3.04 -18.19
C LEU A 178 -2.19 -4.29 -17.48
N VAL A 179 -2.56 -5.30 -18.29
CA VAL A 179 -3.08 -6.59 -17.82
C VAL A 179 -2.45 -7.73 -18.63
N PRO A 180 -2.44 -8.99 -18.15
CA PRO A 180 -1.93 -10.11 -18.91
C PRO A 180 -2.59 -10.18 -20.29
N LYS A 181 -1.79 -10.46 -21.33
CA LYS A 181 -2.26 -10.49 -22.72
C LYS A 181 -3.44 -11.45 -22.92
N GLU A 182 -3.38 -12.61 -22.30
CA GLU A 182 -4.41 -13.65 -22.34
C GLU A 182 -5.72 -13.24 -21.67
N SER A 183 -5.69 -12.22 -20.81
CA SER A 183 -6.85 -11.74 -20.04
C SER A 183 -7.43 -10.43 -20.58
N LEU A 184 -6.85 -9.89 -21.63
CA LEU A 184 -7.19 -8.56 -22.15
C LEU A 184 -8.67 -8.40 -22.44
N ASP A 185 -9.30 -9.40 -23.06
CA ASP A 185 -10.72 -9.37 -23.42
C ASP A 185 -11.62 -9.41 -22.18
N ALA A 186 -11.24 -10.18 -21.15
CA ALA A 186 -11.96 -10.21 -19.88
C ALA A 186 -11.98 -8.84 -19.22
N TYR A 187 -10.84 -8.12 -19.20
CA TYR A 187 -10.75 -6.77 -18.65
C TYR A 187 -11.48 -5.74 -19.50
N LYS A 188 -11.42 -5.82 -20.84
CA LYS A 188 -12.13 -4.92 -21.75
C LYS A 188 -13.65 -5.00 -21.65
N THR A 189 -14.19 -6.18 -21.30
CA THR A 189 -15.64 -6.40 -21.15
C THR A 189 -16.12 -6.22 -19.71
N HIS A 190 -15.22 -6.17 -18.75
CA HIS A 190 -15.58 -6.06 -17.34
C HIS A 190 -16.10 -4.66 -16.98
N LYS A 191 -17.27 -4.58 -16.33
CA LYS A 191 -17.98 -3.33 -15.99
C LYS A 191 -17.09 -2.29 -15.30
N ALA A 192 -16.21 -2.71 -14.39
CA ALA A 192 -15.39 -1.81 -13.61
C ALA A 192 -14.08 -1.38 -14.33
N PHE A 193 -13.52 -2.24 -15.21
CA PHE A 193 -12.19 -2.03 -15.80
C PHE A 193 -12.21 -1.55 -17.25
N SER A 194 -13.30 -1.77 -18.00
CA SER A 194 -13.38 -1.42 -19.43
C SER A 194 -13.08 0.06 -19.71
N LYS A 195 -13.53 0.95 -18.82
CA LYS A 195 -13.32 2.39 -18.94
C LYS A 195 -11.86 2.82 -18.75
N LEU A 196 -11.03 1.99 -18.15
CA LEU A 196 -9.60 2.24 -17.94
C LEU A 196 -8.76 1.94 -19.19
N LYS A 197 -9.39 1.44 -20.26
CA LYS A 197 -8.76 1.11 -21.55
C LYS A 197 -7.57 0.16 -21.40
N PRO A 198 -7.78 -1.07 -20.88
CA PRO A 198 -6.71 -2.01 -20.64
C PRO A 198 -5.91 -2.34 -21.90
N GLN A 199 -4.59 -2.47 -21.72
CA GLN A 199 -3.62 -2.82 -22.74
C GLN A 199 -2.88 -4.08 -22.34
N PRO A 200 -2.30 -4.84 -23.30
CA PRO A 200 -1.55 -6.03 -22.96
C PRO A 200 -0.23 -5.71 -22.27
N LEU A 201 0.09 -6.44 -21.22
CA LEU A 201 1.40 -6.47 -20.60
C LEU A 201 2.31 -7.31 -21.51
N ASN A 202 3.44 -6.75 -21.95
CA ASN A 202 4.45 -7.43 -22.78
C ASN A 202 5.37 -8.31 -21.95
#